data_525967a58c1ad55819da2009785381f2
#
_entry.id   525967a58c1ad55819da2009785381f2
#
_cell.length_a   1.000
_cell.length_b   1.000
_cell.length_c   1.000
_cell.angle_alpha   90.00
_cell.angle_beta   90.00
_cell.angle_gamma   90.00
#
_symmetry.space_group_name_H-M   'P 1'
#
loop_
_entity.id
_entity.type
_entity.pdbx_description
1 polymer ?
#
loop_
_entity_poly.entity_id
_entity_poly.type
_entity_poly.pdbx_seq_one_letter_code
_entity_poly.pdbx_strand_id
1 'polypeptide(L)'
;RRYSSAASDVYKRQDMALAAELLEDTADLIDLNFGCPAPKITKICAGAALMGEPENLISMCEAVVDRVNIPVTAKMRLGTNAGNFNAKEICEALEQVGIQRLCVHGRTLKQRYSGVADWDYITSVVDSVDVPVIANGDVVDAHTARACLLQTHAAGLMIGRGAIGRPSVFG
;
A
#
# COMPACT_ATOMS: atom_id res chain seq x y z
N ARG A 1 31.96 -1.02 -8.28
CA ARG A 1 31.12 -0.75 -9.46
C ARG A 1 29.86 -0.05 -8.96
N ARG A 2 29.65 1.22 -9.32
CA ARG A 2 28.38 1.90 -9.12
C ARG A 2 27.43 1.38 -10.21
N TYR A 3 26.46 0.58 -9.84
CA TYR A 3 25.34 0.29 -10.72
C TYR A 3 24.53 1.58 -10.88
N SER A 4 24.14 1.94 -12.10
CA SER A 4 23.23 3.07 -12.31
C SER A 4 21.89 2.72 -11.66
N SER A 5 21.23 3.69 -11.01
CA SER A 5 19.93 3.51 -10.38
C SER A 5 18.91 2.85 -11.32
N ALA A 6 18.89 3.28 -12.59
CA ALA A 6 18.00 2.74 -13.61
C ALA A 6 18.17 1.22 -13.85
N ALA A 7 19.41 0.69 -13.84
CA ALA A 7 19.63 -0.75 -14.03
C ALA A 7 19.15 -1.55 -12.80
N SER A 8 19.38 -1.04 -11.56
CA SER A 8 18.93 -1.72 -10.35
C SER A 8 17.40 -1.77 -10.24
N ASP A 9 16.69 -0.77 -10.76
CA ASP A 9 15.24 -0.68 -10.72
C ASP A 9 14.57 -1.63 -11.72
N VAL A 10 15.18 -1.84 -12.89
CA VAL A 10 14.75 -2.85 -13.87
C VAL A 10 14.86 -4.27 -13.27
N TYR A 11 15.98 -4.59 -12.60
CA TYR A 11 16.13 -5.90 -11.95
C TYR A 11 15.10 -6.11 -10.84
N LYS A 12 14.85 -5.12 -9.99
CA LYS A 12 13.84 -5.21 -8.93
C LYS A 12 12.43 -5.47 -9.47
N ARG A 13 12.05 -4.86 -10.60
CA ARG A 13 10.76 -5.13 -11.27
C ARG A 13 10.66 -6.56 -11.74
N GLN A 14 11.69 -7.04 -12.44
CA GLN A 14 11.75 -8.40 -12.96
C GLN A 14 11.74 -9.43 -11.83
N ASP A 15 12.51 -9.20 -10.77
CA ASP A 15 12.56 -10.08 -9.60
C ASP A 15 11.20 -10.16 -8.89
N MET A 16 10.48 -9.03 -8.76
CA MET A 16 9.16 -9.00 -8.15
C MET A 16 8.13 -9.72 -9.00
N ALA A 17 8.12 -9.51 -10.31
CA ALA A 17 7.23 -10.21 -11.24
C ALA A 17 7.50 -11.72 -11.27
N LEU A 18 8.76 -12.12 -11.29
CA LEU A 18 9.14 -13.53 -11.21
C LEU A 18 8.74 -14.18 -9.87
N ALA A 19 8.92 -13.45 -8.76
CA ALA A 19 8.48 -13.93 -7.44
C ALA A 19 6.96 -14.13 -7.39
N ALA A 20 6.19 -13.23 -7.98
CA ALA A 20 4.74 -13.36 -8.08
C ALA A 20 4.32 -14.57 -8.91
N GLU A 21 4.96 -14.79 -10.06
CA GLU A 21 4.73 -15.98 -10.92
C GLU A 21 5.01 -17.28 -10.18
N LEU A 22 6.10 -17.35 -9.40
CA LEU A 22 6.45 -18.54 -8.62
C LEU A 22 5.45 -18.85 -7.50
N LEU A 23 4.69 -17.87 -7.06
CA LEU A 23 3.67 -18.02 -6.01
C LEU A 23 2.26 -18.23 -6.56
N GLU A 24 2.04 -18.00 -7.85
CA GLU A 24 0.70 -18.01 -8.47
C GLU A 24 -0.07 -19.32 -8.21
N ASP A 25 0.59 -20.48 -8.34
CA ASP A 25 -0.04 -21.79 -8.15
C ASP A 25 -0.44 -22.08 -6.69
N THR A 26 0.07 -21.29 -5.73
CA THR A 26 -0.10 -21.52 -4.28
C THR A 26 -0.79 -20.40 -3.54
N ALA A 27 -1.05 -19.28 -4.21
CA ALA A 27 -1.66 -18.09 -3.64
C ALA A 27 -3.00 -17.75 -4.31
N ASP A 28 -3.98 -17.31 -3.53
CA ASP A 28 -5.25 -16.82 -4.06
C ASP A 28 -5.16 -15.36 -4.57
N LEU A 29 -4.15 -14.62 -4.12
CA LEU A 29 -3.84 -13.25 -4.55
C LEU A 29 -2.38 -12.89 -4.20
N ILE A 30 -1.85 -11.86 -4.87
CA ILE A 30 -0.56 -11.22 -4.54
C ILE A 30 -0.82 -9.84 -3.94
N ASP A 31 -0.29 -9.56 -2.74
CA ASP A 31 -0.38 -8.23 -2.12
C ASP A 31 0.99 -7.55 -2.09
N LEU A 32 1.13 -6.43 -2.81
CA LEU A 32 2.37 -5.67 -2.93
C LEU A 32 2.51 -4.65 -1.80
N ASN A 33 3.66 -4.67 -1.09
CA ASN A 33 3.86 -3.85 0.11
C ASN A 33 4.73 -2.62 -0.16
N PHE A 34 4.08 -1.46 -0.26
CA PHE A 34 4.69 -0.12 -0.35
C PHE A 34 4.47 0.70 0.94
N GLY A 35 4.21 0.04 2.06
CA GLY A 35 3.92 0.71 3.34
C GLY A 35 4.94 0.48 4.45
N CYS A 36 5.94 -0.40 4.28
CA CYS A 36 6.92 -0.72 5.33
C CYS A 36 7.87 0.45 5.60
N PRO A 37 7.90 1.02 6.84
CA PRO A 37 8.76 2.15 7.18
C PRO A 37 10.09 1.73 7.82
N ALA A 38 10.39 0.43 7.87
CA ALA A 38 11.58 -0.08 8.55
C ALA A 38 12.87 0.43 7.88
N PRO A 39 13.86 0.96 8.64
CA PRO A 39 15.07 1.56 8.07
C PRO A 39 15.88 0.60 7.17
N LYS A 40 15.90 -0.69 7.49
CA LYS A 40 16.59 -1.71 6.68
C LYS A 40 15.95 -1.88 5.30
N ILE A 41 14.64 -1.62 5.17
CA ILE A 41 13.88 -1.72 3.93
C ILE A 41 13.99 -0.42 3.14
N THR A 42 13.79 0.72 3.79
CA THR A 42 13.81 2.02 3.12
C THR A 42 15.19 2.45 2.63
N LYS A 43 16.27 1.98 3.28
CA LYS A 43 17.65 2.21 2.83
C LYS A 43 17.97 1.58 1.47
N ILE A 44 17.26 0.56 1.06
CA ILE A 44 17.41 -0.10 -0.24
C ILE A 44 16.33 0.33 -1.25
N CYS A 45 15.73 1.50 -1.04
CA CYS A 45 14.62 2.02 -1.85
C CYS A 45 13.49 1.00 -2.03
N ALA A 46 12.99 0.43 -0.91
CA ALA A 46 11.87 -0.51 -0.90
C ALA A 46 10.82 -0.10 0.13
N GLY A 47 9.66 -0.76 0.12
CA GLY A 47 8.53 -0.46 0.98
C GLY A 47 8.07 0.99 0.82
N ALA A 48 7.88 1.73 1.94
CA ALA A 48 7.35 3.08 1.90
C ALA A 48 8.28 4.13 1.25
N ALA A 49 9.56 3.82 1.01
CA ALA A 49 10.47 4.71 0.27
C ALA A 49 10.06 4.85 -1.21
N LEU A 50 9.47 3.79 -1.80
CA LEU A 50 8.98 3.80 -3.17
C LEU A 50 7.84 4.81 -3.40
N MET A 51 7.15 5.26 -2.36
CA MET A 51 6.23 6.39 -2.48
C MET A 51 6.92 7.69 -2.95
N GLY A 52 8.25 7.80 -2.79
CA GLY A 52 9.06 8.91 -3.33
C GLY A 52 9.45 8.74 -4.80
N GLU A 53 9.21 7.58 -5.37
CA GLU A 53 9.53 7.20 -6.76
C GLU A 53 8.28 6.59 -7.45
N PRO A 54 7.21 7.38 -7.65
CA PRO A 54 5.90 6.85 -8.06
C PRO A 54 5.95 6.13 -9.41
N GLU A 55 6.70 6.63 -10.38
CA GLU A 55 6.86 5.99 -11.69
C GLU A 55 7.46 4.58 -11.58
N ASN A 56 8.45 4.41 -10.71
CA ASN A 56 9.07 3.12 -10.45
C ASN A 56 8.09 2.17 -9.74
N LEU A 57 7.36 2.68 -8.73
CA LEU A 57 6.31 1.92 -8.01
C LEU A 57 5.23 1.40 -8.97
N ILE A 58 4.69 2.27 -9.81
CA ILE A 58 3.64 1.92 -10.79
C ILE A 58 4.16 0.88 -11.78
N SER A 59 5.34 1.10 -12.33
CA SER A 59 5.97 0.18 -13.28
C SER A 59 6.28 -1.21 -12.67
N MET A 60 6.55 -1.30 -11.35
CA MET A 60 6.68 -2.57 -10.64
C MET A 60 5.34 -3.29 -10.52
N CYS A 61 4.26 -2.56 -10.23
CA CYS A 61 2.91 -3.12 -10.16
C CYS A 61 2.45 -3.64 -11.53
N GLU A 62 2.65 -2.85 -12.58
CA GLU A 62 2.35 -3.24 -13.97
C GLU A 62 3.05 -4.55 -14.35
N ALA A 63 4.36 -4.65 -14.09
CA ALA A 63 5.12 -5.86 -14.39
C ALA A 63 4.62 -7.11 -13.62
N VAL A 64 4.08 -6.95 -12.41
CA VAL A 64 3.47 -8.05 -11.66
C VAL A 64 2.10 -8.40 -12.22
N VAL A 65 1.26 -7.41 -12.48
CA VAL A 65 -0.09 -7.62 -13.04
C VAL A 65 -0.03 -8.32 -14.40
N ASP A 66 0.91 -7.92 -15.26
CA ASP A 66 1.11 -8.54 -16.58
C ASP A 66 1.61 -9.98 -16.51
N ARG A 67 2.18 -10.38 -15.37
CA ARG A 67 2.85 -11.68 -15.21
C ARG A 67 1.96 -12.78 -14.65
N VAL A 68 0.93 -12.44 -13.87
CA VAL A 68 0.09 -13.40 -13.15
C VAL A 68 -1.38 -13.27 -13.54
N ASN A 69 -2.15 -14.36 -13.41
CA ASN A 69 -3.59 -14.39 -13.70
C ASN A 69 -4.45 -14.26 -12.43
N ILE A 70 -3.83 -14.30 -11.24
CA ILE A 70 -4.51 -14.13 -9.96
C ILE A 70 -4.58 -12.64 -9.57
N PRO A 71 -5.53 -12.23 -8.70
CA PRO A 71 -5.66 -10.83 -8.28
C PRO A 71 -4.38 -10.27 -7.69
N VAL A 72 -4.02 -9.04 -8.12
CA VAL A 72 -2.92 -8.27 -7.52
C VAL A 72 -3.50 -7.10 -6.76
N THR A 73 -3.04 -6.92 -5.53
CA THR A 73 -3.45 -5.84 -4.62
C THR A 73 -2.23 -5.08 -4.13
N ALA A 74 -2.42 -3.86 -3.61
CA ALA A 74 -1.31 -3.06 -3.14
C ALA A 74 -1.62 -2.36 -1.81
N LYS A 75 -0.63 -2.36 -0.90
CA LYS A 75 -0.73 -1.63 0.38
C LYS A 75 0.33 -0.54 0.45
N MET A 76 -0.11 0.69 0.80
CA MET A 76 0.75 1.86 0.84
C MET A 76 0.46 2.81 2.01
N ARG A 77 1.19 3.92 2.07
CA ARG A 77 1.01 5.06 2.97
C ARG A 77 0.53 6.28 2.19
N LEU A 78 0.37 7.44 2.87
CA LEU A 78 -0.05 8.70 2.23
C LEU A 78 1.03 9.32 1.34
N GLY A 79 2.29 8.94 1.54
CA GLY A 79 3.46 9.51 0.88
C GLY A 79 4.68 9.42 1.78
N THR A 80 5.76 10.11 1.45
CA THR A 80 7.01 10.07 2.22
C THR A 80 7.02 11.00 3.44
N ASN A 81 6.40 12.18 3.33
CA ASN A 81 6.33 13.18 4.42
C ASN A 81 5.11 14.11 4.23
N ALA A 82 4.85 14.99 5.19
CA ALA A 82 3.68 15.87 5.20
C ALA A 82 3.61 16.88 4.03
N GLY A 83 4.72 17.17 3.36
CA GLY A 83 4.75 18.01 2.16
C GLY A 83 4.68 17.22 0.85
N ASN A 84 4.53 15.89 0.93
CA ASN A 84 4.51 15.02 -0.23
C ASN A 84 3.51 13.86 0.00
N PHE A 85 2.23 14.22 0.02
CA PHE A 85 1.12 13.28 -0.06
C PHE A 85 0.84 13.02 -1.54
N ASN A 86 0.97 11.78 -1.97
CA ASN A 86 0.80 11.36 -3.36
C ASN A 86 0.09 10.00 -3.49
N ALA A 87 -0.53 9.52 -2.41
CA ALA A 87 -1.22 8.24 -2.45
C ALA A 87 -2.42 8.27 -3.41
N LYS A 88 -3.11 9.40 -3.53
CA LYS A 88 -4.27 9.53 -4.41
C LYS A 88 -3.86 9.30 -5.87
N GLU A 89 -2.89 10.04 -6.36
CA GLU A 89 -2.38 9.96 -7.72
C GLU A 89 -1.78 8.57 -8.03
N ILE A 90 -1.09 7.98 -7.04
CA ILE A 90 -0.57 6.62 -7.18
C ILE A 90 -1.73 5.61 -7.25
N CYS A 91 -2.76 5.71 -6.41
CA CYS A 91 -3.91 4.82 -6.42
C CYS A 91 -4.66 4.86 -7.76
N GLU A 92 -4.90 6.05 -8.30
CA GLU A 92 -5.50 6.25 -9.62
C GLU A 92 -4.67 5.56 -10.72
N ALA A 93 -3.35 5.72 -10.70
CA ALA A 93 -2.47 5.06 -11.66
C ALA A 93 -2.42 3.54 -11.48
N LEU A 94 -2.44 3.05 -10.23
CA LEU A 94 -2.44 1.61 -9.93
C LEU A 94 -3.73 0.92 -10.37
N GLU A 95 -4.87 1.58 -10.26
CA GLU A 95 -6.12 1.09 -10.83
C GLU A 95 -6.02 0.93 -12.35
N GLN A 96 -5.43 1.91 -13.06
CA GLN A 96 -5.26 1.88 -14.51
C GLN A 96 -4.36 0.72 -14.99
N VAL A 97 -3.38 0.33 -14.18
CA VAL A 97 -2.51 -0.83 -14.51
C VAL A 97 -3.09 -2.17 -14.02
N GLY A 98 -4.28 -2.18 -13.42
CA GLY A 98 -5.01 -3.40 -13.10
C GLY A 98 -4.87 -3.91 -11.66
N ILE A 99 -4.44 -3.08 -10.72
CA ILE A 99 -4.54 -3.41 -9.28
C ILE A 99 -6.01 -3.47 -8.88
N GLN A 100 -6.42 -4.57 -8.22
CA GLN A 100 -7.83 -4.87 -7.97
C GLN A 100 -8.31 -4.47 -6.57
N ARG A 101 -7.43 -4.09 -5.67
CA ARG A 101 -7.74 -3.57 -4.33
C ARG A 101 -6.56 -2.78 -3.80
N LEU A 102 -6.87 -1.70 -3.12
CA LEU A 102 -5.88 -0.83 -2.48
C LEU A 102 -6.05 -0.84 -0.96
N CYS A 103 -4.96 -0.79 -0.20
CA CYS A 103 -5.01 -0.57 1.23
C CYS A 103 -4.15 0.65 1.60
N VAL A 104 -4.74 1.65 2.21
CA VAL A 104 -4.07 2.93 2.50
C VAL A 104 -3.94 3.14 4.00
N HIS A 105 -2.70 3.26 4.48
CA HIS A 105 -2.43 3.67 5.86
C HIS A 105 -2.40 5.20 5.95
N GLY A 106 -3.26 5.78 6.77
CA GLY A 106 -3.43 7.23 6.96
C GLY A 106 -2.22 7.96 7.58
N ARG A 107 -0.99 7.49 7.34
CA ARG A 107 0.27 8.13 7.79
C ARG A 107 1.33 8.06 6.71
N THR A 108 2.24 9.04 6.73
CA THR A 108 3.42 9.05 5.85
C THR A 108 4.53 8.10 6.34
N LEU A 109 5.53 7.86 5.48
CA LEU A 109 6.76 7.17 5.86
C LEU A 109 7.43 7.84 7.06
N LYS A 110 7.58 9.17 7.04
CA LYS A 110 8.27 9.94 8.09
C LYS A 110 7.54 9.90 9.43
N GLN A 111 6.21 9.89 9.42
CA GLN A 111 5.41 9.75 10.64
C GLN A 111 5.57 8.38 11.30
N ARG A 112 5.83 7.32 10.53
CA ARG A 112 5.84 5.94 11.01
C ARG A 112 4.54 5.59 11.74
N TYR A 113 4.50 5.75 13.09
CA TYR A 113 3.36 5.48 13.95
C TYR A 113 2.99 6.67 14.83
N SER A 114 3.65 7.82 14.65
CA SER A 114 3.39 9.05 15.41
C SER A 114 2.17 9.80 14.86
N GLY A 115 1.57 10.63 15.71
CA GLY A 115 0.39 11.42 15.37
C GLY A 115 -0.86 10.56 15.17
N VAL A 116 -1.82 11.09 14.43
CA VAL A 116 -3.11 10.46 14.11
C VAL A 116 -3.13 10.06 12.63
N ALA A 117 -3.82 8.98 12.31
CA ALA A 117 -4.07 8.61 10.93
C ALA A 117 -5.04 9.61 10.28
N ASP A 118 -4.67 10.09 9.11
CA ASP A 118 -5.48 11.04 8.35
C ASP A 118 -6.55 10.29 7.55
N TRP A 119 -7.75 10.18 8.13
CA TRP A 119 -8.88 9.52 7.49
C TRP A 119 -9.52 10.41 6.41
N ASP A 120 -9.41 11.74 6.50
CA ASP A 120 -9.92 12.65 5.46
C ASP A 120 -9.15 12.45 4.15
N TYR A 121 -7.84 12.27 4.23
CA TYR A 121 -7.06 11.94 3.04
C TYR A 121 -7.43 10.54 2.48
N ILE A 122 -7.69 9.56 3.34
CA ILE A 122 -8.17 8.24 2.87
C ILE A 122 -9.51 8.39 2.14
N THR A 123 -10.43 9.24 2.65
CA THR A 123 -11.69 9.56 1.95
C THR A 123 -11.40 10.07 0.53
N SER A 124 -10.46 11.00 0.39
CA SER A 124 -10.11 11.54 -0.93
C SER A 124 -9.54 10.50 -1.90
N VAL A 125 -8.89 9.44 -1.38
CA VAL A 125 -8.47 8.29 -2.19
C VAL A 125 -9.67 7.44 -2.58
N VAL A 126 -10.57 7.13 -1.62
CA VAL A 126 -11.80 6.35 -1.89
C VAL A 126 -12.64 7.01 -2.98
N ASP A 127 -12.76 8.34 -2.93
CA ASP A 127 -13.55 9.11 -3.91
C ASP A 127 -12.90 9.18 -5.31
N SER A 128 -11.64 8.77 -5.46
CA SER A 128 -10.89 8.92 -6.71
C SER A 128 -10.69 7.62 -7.51
N VAL A 129 -11.08 6.47 -6.96
CA VAL A 129 -10.93 5.15 -7.61
C VAL A 129 -12.20 4.32 -7.49
N ASP A 130 -12.41 3.43 -8.45
CA ASP A 130 -13.55 2.50 -8.45
C ASP A 130 -13.21 1.17 -7.75
N VAL A 131 -11.92 0.80 -7.65
CA VAL A 131 -11.49 -0.41 -6.95
C VAL A 131 -11.66 -0.29 -5.44
N PRO A 132 -11.96 -1.39 -4.71
CA PRO A 132 -12.15 -1.35 -3.27
C PRO A 132 -10.92 -0.80 -2.54
N VAL A 133 -11.12 0.20 -1.68
CA VAL A 133 -10.09 0.76 -0.79
C VAL A 133 -10.32 0.26 0.64
N ILE A 134 -9.27 -0.25 1.25
CA ILE A 134 -9.23 -0.69 2.65
C ILE A 134 -8.52 0.39 3.48
N ALA A 135 -9.22 0.96 4.45
CA ALA A 135 -8.64 1.96 5.35
C ALA A 135 -7.81 1.29 6.45
N ASN A 136 -6.64 1.86 6.74
CA ASN A 136 -5.73 1.38 7.77
C ASN A 136 -5.21 2.53 8.64
N GLY A 137 -5.15 2.31 9.93
CA GLY A 137 -4.61 3.24 10.94
C GLY A 137 -5.64 3.63 12.00
N ASP A 138 -5.20 3.55 13.25
CA ASP A 138 -5.91 3.96 14.48
C ASP A 138 -7.26 3.26 14.75
N VAL A 139 -7.53 2.17 14.08
CA VAL A 139 -8.65 1.29 14.40
C VAL A 139 -8.20 0.32 15.49
N VAL A 140 -8.82 0.42 16.68
CA VAL A 140 -8.43 -0.34 17.87
C VAL A 140 -9.61 -1.06 18.55
N ASP A 141 -10.85 -0.73 18.17
CA ASP A 141 -12.09 -1.32 18.70
C ASP A 141 -13.26 -1.10 17.71
N ALA A 142 -14.43 -1.63 18.04
CA ALA A 142 -15.63 -1.50 17.23
C ALA A 142 -16.09 -0.03 17.05
N HIS A 143 -15.86 0.83 18.06
CA HIS A 143 -16.21 2.25 17.96
C HIS A 143 -15.36 2.96 16.91
N THR A 144 -14.05 2.82 16.99
CA THR A 144 -13.11 3.41 16.01
C THR A 144 -13.25 2.76 14.63
N ALA A 145 -13.59 1.47 14.57
CA ALA A 145 -13.88 0.79 13.30
C ALA A 145 -15.09 1.42 12.59
N ARG A 146 -16.20 1.60 13.34
CA ARG A 146 -17.41 2.24 12.81
C ARG A 146 -17.16 3.69 12.41
N ALA A 147 -16.46 4.46 13.24
CA ALA A 147 -16.12 5.85 12.93
C ALA A 147 -15.28 5.96 11.64
N CYS A 148 -14.26 5.11 11.51
CA CYS A 148 -13.43 5.07 10.30
C CYS A 148 -14.23 4.75 9.04
N LEU A 149 -15.08 3.72 9.06
CA LEU A 149 -15.93 3.36 7.92
C LEU A 149 -16.92 4.47 7.55
N LEU A 150 -17.55 5.11 8.55
CA LEU A 150 -18.49 6.20 8.31
C LEU A 150 -17.83 7.44 7.72
N GLN A 151 -16.61 7.74 8.11
CA GLN A 151 -15.86 8.89 7.61
C GLN A 151 -15.24 8.63 6.26
N THR A 152 -14.59 7.46 6.08
CA THR A 152 -13.81 7.19 4.87
C THR A 152 -14.61 6.60 3.72
N HIS A 153 -15.79 6.03 4.00
CA HIS A 153 -16.56 5.21 3.07
C HIS A 153 -15.76 4.04 2.46
N ALA A 154 -14.67 3.64 3.10
CA ALA A 154 -13.83 2.54 2.65
C ALA A 154 -14.61 1.22 2.62
N ALA A 155 -14.25 0.34 1.68
CA ALA A 155 -14.88 -0.98 1.50
C ALA A 155 -14.59 -1.93 2.68
N GLY A 156 -13.56 -1.65 3.48
CA GLY A 156 -13.18 -2.44 4.64
C GLY A 156 -12.06 -1.80 5.45
N LEU A 157 -11.63 -2.50 6.50
CA LEU A 157 -10.60 -2.04 7.43
C LEU A 157 -9.46 -3.03 7.53
N MET A 158 -8.23 -2.53 7.63
CA MET A 158 -7.07 -3.31 8.07
C MET A 158 -6.68 -2.90 9.48
N ILE A 159 -6.74 -3.83 10.43
CA ILE A 159 -6.38 -3.60 11.82
C ILE A 159 -4.98 -4.15 12.06
N GLY A 160 -4.07 -3.31 12.52
CA GLY A 160 -2.68 -3.70 12.84
C GLY A 160 -2.48 -3.81 14.36
N ARG A 161 -1.85 -2.80 14.95
CA ARG A 161 -1.50 -2.76 16.38
C ARG A 161 -2.69 -2.95 17.33
N GLY A 162 -3.89 -2.53 16.92
CA GLY A 162 -5.12 -2.70 17.70
C GLY A 162 -5.49 -4.15 17.96
N ALA A 163 -5.01 -5.10 17.15
CA ALA A 163 -5.27 -6.53 17.32
C ALA A 163 -4.26 -7.24 18.23
N ILE A 164 -3.11 -6.59 18.54
CA ILE A 164 -2.08 -7.22 19.38
C ILE A 164 -2.61 -7.44 20.80
N GLY A 165 -2.69 -8.71 21.23
CA GLY A 165 -3.27 -9.10 22.51
C GLY A 165 -4.79 -8.93 22.63
N ARG A 166 -5.48 -8.56 21.54
CA ARG A 166 -6.94 -8.31 21.50
C ARG A 166 -7.56 -8.89 20.21
N PRO A 167 -7.53 -10.22 20.02
CA PRO A 167 -8.06 -10.83 18.79
C PRO A 167 -9.59 -10.62 18.65
N SER A 168 -10.31 -10.35 19.74
CA SER A 168 -11.73 -10.02 19.73
C SER A 168 -12.07 -8.69 19.01
N VAL A 169 -11.07 -7.91 18.57
CA VAL A 169 -11.31 -6.70 17.76
C VAL A 169 -11.95 -7.03 16.39
N PHE A 170 -11.87 -8.27 15.95
CA PHE A 170 -12.44 -8.75 14.68
C PHE A 170 -13.85 -9.37 14.81
N GLY A 171 -14.37 -9.50 16.04
CA GLY A 171 -15.66 -10.17 16.32
C GLY A 171 -16.72 -9.29 16.92
#